data_9e9f4ebf72bd223cb46fb64223825d8a
#
_entry.id   9e9f4ebf72bd223cb46fb64223825d8a
#
_cell.length_a   1.000
_cell.length_b   1.000
_cell.length_c   1.000
_cell.angle_alpha   90.00
_cell.angle_beta   90.00
_cell.angle_gamma   90.00
#
_symmetry.space_group_name_H-M   'P 1'
#
loop_
_entity.id
_entity.type
_entity.pdbx_description
1 polymer ?
#
loop_
_entity_poly.entity_id
_entity_poly.type
_entity_poly.pdbx_seq_one_letter_code
_entity_poly.pdbx_strand_id
1 'polypeptide(L)'
;MAQELKAKGNELFKAGDFVGAEDFFSQAIQKNPRDATFFTNRAITRIKLAKWADVEHDARAAIDIYGLKNPVVLKSCYYLAQALLGLQRPQEAYEVASDAYQQSLAAKNAQTENLSRTVLRAKQQIWAAKETARVRELNETLGAVEVLIEADVTRALAELQGRLDREEIGEIGFMEDQKALREDAETKVQNLREAFRVASKGEIQERVVPDHLIDGITFEIMHDPVITPSGVSFDRVGITKYVEKSGVDPLTRAPISVHDLRNNYALKAACEEFLTKNGWAVDW
;
A
#
# COMPACT_ATOMS: atom_id res chain seq x y z
N MET A 1 -30.23 3.32 29.80
CA MET A 1 -28.90 3.61 30.42
C MET A 1 -27.76 3.42 29.44
N ALA A 2 -27.37 2.20 28.97
CA ALA A 2 -26.25 2.07 27.99
C ALA A 2 -26.56 2.75 26.64
N GLN A 3 -27.77 2.65 26.12
CA GLN A 3 -28.19 3.29 24.86
C GLN A 3 -28.28 4.83 24.98
N GLU A 4 -28.57 5.37 26.14
CA GLU A 4 -28.55 6.81 26.38
C GLU A 4 -27.11 7.35 26.36
N LEU A 5 -26.16 6.60 26.94
CA LEU A 5 -24.72 6.92 26.86
C LEU A 5 -24.24 6.90 25.41
N LYS A 6 -24.65 5.89 24.62
CA LYS A 6 -24.35 5.84 23.18
C LYS A 6 -24.93 7.06 22.46
N ALA A 7 -26.18 7.47 22.76
CA ALA A 7 -26.81 8.63 22.14
C ALA A 7 -26.02 9.91 22.43
N LYS A 8 -25.62 10.14 23.69
CA LYS A 8 -24.75 11.26 24.07
C LYS A 8 -23.38 11.22 23.38
N GLY A 9 -22.76 10.04 23.31
CA GLY A 9 -21.51 9.87 22.57
C GLY A 9 -21.66 10.22 21.09
N ASN A 10 -22.77 9.84 20.44
CA ASN A 10 -23.06 10.20 19.06
C ASN A 10 -23.28 11.71 18.87
N GLU A 11 -23.90 12.40 19.83
CA GLU A 11 -24.08 13.86 19.79
C GLU A 11 -22.73 14.58 19.85
N LEU A 12 -21.87 14.19 20.80
CA LEU A 12 -20.51 14.75 20.93
C LEU A 12 -19.66 14.45 19.69
N PHE A 13 -19.75 13.24 19.15
CA PHE A 13 -19.05 12.89 17.91
C PHE A 13 -19.48 13.81 16.75
N LYS A 14 -20.77 14.08 16.58
CA LYS A 14 -21.28 15.02 15.57
C LYS A 14 -20.85 16.46 15.83
N ALA A 15 -20.71 16.84 17.09
CA ALA A 15 -20.20 18.16 17.50
C ALA A 15 -18.68 18.30 17.33
N GLY A 16 -17.95 17.21 17.02
CA GLY A 16 -16.49 17.20 16.88
C GLY A 16 -15.73 17.00 18.19
N ASP A 17 -16.41 16.84 19.31
CA ASP A 17 -15.81 16.47 20.59
C ASP A 17 -15.54 14.96 20.64
N PHE A 18 -14.43 14.55 20.04
CA PHE A 18 -14.07 13.14 19.96
C PHE A 18 -13.57 12.58 21.30
N VAL A 19 -13.01 13.40 22.18
CA VAL A 19 -12.56 12.95 23.50
C VAL A 19 -13.78 12.66 24.39
N GLY A 20 -14.73 13.58 24.46
CA GLY A 20 -15.97 13.36 25.19
C GLY A 20 -16.78 12.19 24.63
N ALA A 21 -16.83 12.04 23.31
CA ALA A 21 -17.49 10.90 22.66
C ALA A 21 -16.86 9.55 23.06
N GLU A 22 -15.51 9.45 23.09
CA GLU A 22 -14.79 8.25 23.52
C GLU A 22 -15.15 7.85 24.94
N ASP A 23 -15.24 8.82 25.86
CA ASP A 23 -15.61 8.59 27.26
C ASP A 23 -17.03 8.03 27.39
N PHE A 24 -18.00 8.60 26.69
CA PHE A 24 -19.38 8.11 26.72
C PHE A 24 -19.51 6.72 26.10
N PHE A 25 -18.82 6.40 25.01
CA PHE A 25 -18.80 5.05 24.45
C PHE A 25 -18.12 4.06 25.40
N SER A 26 -17.07 4.46 26.11
CA SER A 26 -16.41 3.63 27.12
C SER A 26 -17.34 3.31 28.29
N GLN A 27 -18.10 4.28 28.78
CA GLN A 27 -19.13 4.05 29.80
C GLN A 27 -20.25 3.13 29.29
N ALA A 28 -20.65 3.28 28.01
CA ALA A 28 -21.66 2.39 27.41
C ALA A 28 -21.18 0.94 27.36
N ILE A 29 -19.91 0.70 26.98
CA ILE A 29 -19.26 -0.62 26.97
C ILE A 29 -19.21 -1.23 28.38
N GLN A 30 -18.85 -0.44 29.40
CA GLN A 30 -18.86 -0.90 30.80
C GLN A 30 -20.25 -1.36 31.27
N LYS A 31 -21.31 -0.73 30.78
CA LYS A 31 -22.70 -1.10 31.12
C LYS A 31 -23.19 -2.31 30.33
N ASN A 32 -22.76 -2.48 29.10
CA ASN A 32 -23.12 -3.63 28.26
C ASN A 32 -21.97 -3.98 27.29
N PRO A 33 -21.05 -4.85 27.70
CA PRO A 33 -19.91 -5.23 26.89
C PRO A 33 -20.22 -6.19 25.72
N ARG A 34 -21.50 -6.65 25.60
CA ARG A 34 -21.90 -7.57 24.53
C ARG A 34 -22.50 -6.87 23.30
N ASP A 35 -22.61 -5.57 23.33
CA ASP A 35 -23.11 -4.79 22.17
C ASP A 35 -21.90 -4.26 21.34
N ALA A 36 -21.59 -4.94 20.24
CA ALA A 36 -20.48 -4.57 19.35
C ALA A 36 -20.63 -3.17 18.76
N THR A 37 -21.84 -2.60 18.74
CA THR A 37 -22.04 -1.25 18.18
C THR A 37 -21.34 -0.17 19.02
N PHE A 38 -21.14 -0.39 20.30
CA PHE A 38 -20.42 0.56 21.16
C PHE A 38 -18.92 0.57 20.84
N PHE A 39 -18.34 -0.62 20.64
CA PHE A 39 -16.96 -0.76 20.21
C PHE A 39 -16.75 -0.14 18.82
N THR A 40 -17.64 -0.42 17.87
CA THR A 40 -17.56 0.15 16.52
C THR A 40 -17.64 1.69 16.55
N ASN A 41 -18.49 2.28 17.40
CA ASN A 41 -18.61 3.73 17.55
C ASN A 41 -17.37 4.32 18.26
N ARG A 42 -16.81 3.61 19.24
CA ARG A 42 -15.55 4.04 19.86
C ARG A 42 -14.38 3.93 18.89
N ALA A 43 -14.32 2.88 18.07
CA ALA A 43 -13.30 2.71 17.05
C ALA A 43 -13.25 3.87 16.05
N ILE A 44 -14.40 4.30 15.48
CA ILE A 44 -14.41 5.46 14.58
C ILE A 44 -14.01 6.76 15.28
N THR A 45 -14.37 6.90 16.55
CA THR A 45 -13.95 8.05 17.37
C THR A 45 -12.44 8.07 17.55
N ARG A 46 -11.84 6.92 17.85
CA ARG A 46 -10.40 6.73 18.00
C ARG A 46 -9.61 6.89 16.69
N ILE A 47 -10.23 6.59 15.55
CA ILE A 47 -9.67 6.94 14.23
C ILE A 47 -9.49 8.45 14.10
N LYS A 48 -10.48 9.25 14.52
CA LYS A 48 -10.40 10.72 14.52
C LYS A 48 -9.31 11.25 15.45
N LEU A 49 -8.98 10.51 16.50
CA LEU A 49 -7.93 10.81 17.46
C LEU A 49 -6.57 10.18 17.10
N ALA A 50 -6.48 9.48 15.96
CA ALA A 50 -5.29 8.73 15.50
C ALA A 50 -4.75 7.69 16.52
N LYS A 51 -5.61 7.14 17.38
CA LYS A 51 -5.26 6.12 18.39
C LYS A 51 -5.33 4.72 17.79
N TRP A 52 -4.44 4.41 16.85
CA TRP A 52 -4.53 3.22 15.99
C TRP A 52 -4.55 1.89 16.75
N ALA A 53 -3.73 1.72 17.78
CA ALA A 53 -3.71 0.49 18.59
C ALA A 53 -5.05 0.25 19.32
N ASP A 54 -5.65 1.32 19.83
CA ASP A 54 -6.95 1.25 20.48
C ASP A 54 -8.09 0.97 19.47
N VAL A 55 -7.96 1.47 18.23
CA VAL A 55 -8.89 1.14 17.14
C VAL A 55 -8.84 -0.33 16.81
N GLU A 56 -7.62 -0.90 16.69
CA GLU A 56 -7.44 -2.34 16.45
C GLU A 56 -8.13 -3.17 17.54
N HIS A 57 -7.90 -2.81 18.81
CA HIS A 57 -8.53 -3.49 19.95
C HIS A 57 -10.06 -3.48 19.88
N ASP A 58 -10.65 -2.31 19.65
CA ASP A 58 -12.09 -2.16 19.59
C ASP A 58 -12.73 -2.86 18.38
N ALA A 59 -12.06 -2.78 17.23
CA ALA A 59 -12.55 -3.42 16.02
C ALA A 59 -12.52 -4.95 16.15
N ARG A 60 -11.45 -5.52 16.72
CA ARG A 60 -11.38 -6.97 17.01
C ARG A 60 -12.44 -7.38 18.02
N ALA A 61 -12.65 -6.65 19.11
CA ALA A 61 -13.69 -6.91 20.07
C ALA A 61 -15.10 -6.91 19.45
N ALA A 62 -15.38 -5.97 18.54
CA ALA A 62 -16.66 -5.94 17.83
C ALA A 62 -16.84 -7.16 16.89
N ILE A 63 -15.78 -7.61 16.24
CA ILE A 63 -15.78 -8.78 15.36
C ILE A 63 -16.00 -10.06 16.18
N ASP A 64 -15.35 -10.18 17.31
CA ASP A 64 -15.45 -11.37 18.20
C ASP A 64 -16.87 -11.55 18.76
N ILE A 65 -17.57 -10.44 19.04
CA ILE A 65 -18.95 -10.49 19.58
C ILE A 65 -19.94 -11.06 18.55
N TYR A 66 -19.86 -10.67 17.28
CA TYR A 66 -20.82 -11.08 16.25
C TYR A 66 -20.29 -12.13 15.26
N GLY A 67 -18.98 -12.35 15.20
CA GLY A 67 -18.30 -13.24 14.26
C GLY A 67 -18.09 -12.61 12.87
N LEU A 68 -16.99 -12.97 12.22
CA LEU A 68 -16.53 -12.40 10.94
C LEU A 68 -17.55 -12.50 9.79
N LYS A 69 -18.41 -13.54 9.81
CA LYS A 69 -19.39 -13.78 8.74
C LYS A 69 -20.66 -12.93 8.86
N ASN A 70 -20.82 -12.17 9.94
CA ASN A 70 -21.98 -11.33 10.13
C ASN A 70 -21.80 -9.99 9.37
N PRO A 71 -22.70 -9.61 8.42
CA PRO A 71 -22.57 -8.37 7.68
C PRO A 71 -22.51 -7.09 8.54
N VAL A 72 -22.99 -7.17 9.78
CA VAL A 72 -22.95 -6.05 10.74
C VAL A 72 -21.52 -5.66 11.10
N VAL A 73 -20.57 -6.59 11.05
CA VAL A 73 -19.17 -6.33 11.40
C VAL A 73 -18.32 -5.78 10.25
N LEU A 74 -18.84 -5.70 9.03
CA LEU A 74 -18.08 -5.19 7.88
C LEU A 74 -17.50 -3.79 8.13
N LYS A 75 -18.25 -2.97 8.87
CA LYS A 75 -17.78 -1.65 9.30
C LYS A 75 -16.61 -1.74 10.28
N SER A 76 -16.62 -2.72 11.18
CA SER A 76 -15.50 -2.97 12.10
C SER A 76 -14.29 -3.54 11.39
N CYS A 77 -14.48 -4.41 10.38
CA CYS A 77 -13.39 -4.89 9.51
C CYS A 77 -12.74 -3.74 8.74
N TYR A 78 -13.53 -2.81 8.22
CA TYR A 78 -13.01 -1.60 7.57
C TYR A 78 -12.16 -0.76 8.55
N TYR A 79 -12.63 -0.55 9.79
CA TYR A 79 -11.86 0.20 10.80
C TYR A 79 -10.61 -0.55 11.25
N LEU A 80 -10.68 -1.88 11.36
CA LEU A 80 -9.52 -2.72 11.64
C LEU A 80 -8.46 -2.56 10.55
N ALA A 81 -8.86 -2.64 9.28
CA ALA A 81 -7.93 -2.46 8.18
C ALA A 81 -7.29 -1.05 8.17
N GLN A 82 -8.06 0.00 8.47
CA GLN A 82 -7.51 1.34 8.63
C GLN A 82 -6.50 1.45 9.79
N ALA A 83 -6.81 0.81 10.92
CA ALA A 83 -5.89 0.78 12.07
C ALA A 83 -4.57 0.07 11.74
N LEU A 84 -4.65 -1.06 11.05
CA LEU A 84 -3.48 -1.82 10.61
C LEU A 84 -2.61 -1.02 9.63
N LEU A 85 -3.22 -0.24 8.72
CA LEU A 85 -2.47 0.70 7.86
C LEU A 85 -1.79 1.79 8.67
N GLY A 86 -2.49 2.36 9.65
CA GLY A 86 -1.91 3.36 10.57
C GLY A 86 -0.77 2.82 11.43
N LEU A 87 -0.81 1.52 11.76
CA LEU A 87 0.23 0.80 12.51
C LEU A 87 1.36 0.25 11.61
N GLN A 88 1.39 0.62 10.32
CA GLN A 88 2.38 0.14 9.35
C GLN A 88 2.39 -1.39 9.19
N ARG A 89 1.22 -2.02 9.26
CA ARG A 89 1.01 -3.46 9.06
C ARG A 89 0.15 -3.71 7.80
N PRO A 90 0.63 -3.29 6.61
CA PRO A 90 -0.20 -3.25 5.40
C PRO A 90 -0.57 -4.65 4.88
N GLN A 91 0.23 -5.68 5.15
CA GLN A 91 -0.09 -7.05 4.73
C GLN A 91 -1.35 -7.57 5.44
N GLU A 92 -1.43 -7.40 6.75
CA GLU A 92 -2.61 -7.79 7.52
C GLU A 92 -3.83 -6.94 7.16
N ALA A 93 -3.61 -5.64 6.91
CA ALA A 93 -4.67 -4.75 6.42
C ALA A 93 -5.24 -5.22 5.08
N TYR A 94 -4.38 -5.67 4.16
CA TYR A 94 -4.78 -6.22 2.87
C TYR A 94 -5.65 -7.47 3.02
N GLU A 95 -5.25 -8.40 3.87
CA GLU A 95 -6.00 -9.65 4.11
C GLU A 95 -7.38 -9.35 4.68
N VAL A 96 -7.46 -8.57 5.76
CA VAL A 96 -8.73 -8.18 6.39
C VAL A 96 -9.64 -7.42 5.43
N ALA A 97 -9.09 -6.46 4.68
CA ALA A 97 -9.88 -5.64 3.75
C ALA A 97 -10.37 -6.46 2.55
N SER A 98 -9.55 -7.38 2.00
CA SER A 98 -9.92 -8.24 0.88
C SER A 98 -11.06 -9.19 1.26
N ASP A 99 -10.95 -9.86 2.40
CA ASP A 99 -12.00 -10.77 2.89
C ASP A 99 -13.31 -10.01 3.15
N ALA A 100 -13.21 -8.86 3.82
CA ALA A 100 -14.37 -8.02 4.08
C ALA A 100 -14.99 -7.44 2.80
N TYR A 101 -14.17 -7.11 1.79
CA TYR A 101 -14.65 -6.67 0.47
C TYR A 101 -15.48 -7.75 -0.21
N GLN A 102 -15.01 -8.99 -0.27
CA GLN A 102 -15.76 -10.10 -0.86
C GLN A 102 -17.10 -10.34 -0.15
N GLN A 103 -17.10 -10.29 1.18
CA GLN A 103 -18.33 -10.40 1.97
C GLN A 103 -19.27 -9.21 1.72
N SER A 104 -18.74 -8.01 1.57
CA SER A 104 -19.54 -6.81 1.32
C SER A 104 -20.24 -6.82 -0.04
N LEU A 105 -19.61 -7.39 -1.05
CA LEU A 105 -20.21 -7.62 -2.37
C LEU A 105 -21.44 -8.54 -2.27
N ALA A 106 -21.28 -9.69 -1.58
CA ALA A 106 -22.38 -10.64 -1.38
C ALA A 106 -23.55 -10.04 -0.59
N ALA A 107 -23.25 -9.18 0.39
CA ALA A 107 -24.23 -8.53 1.25
C ALA A 107 -24.80 -7.21 0.68
N LYS A 108 -24.33 -6.73 -0.48
CA LYS A 108 -24.64 -5.39 -1.05
C LYS A 108 -24.48 -4.27 0.00
N ASN A 109 -23.36 -4.28 0.71
CA ASN A 109 -23.14 -3.41 1.87
C ASN A 109 -22.57 -2.05 1.45
N ALA A 110 -22.99 -0.99 2.17
CA ALA A 110 -22.49 0.37 1.95
C ALA A 110 -20.96 0.56 2.14
N GLN A 111 -20.28 -0.39 2.79
CA GLN A 111 -18.83 -0.33 2.99
C GLN A 111 -18.01 -0.86 1.80
N THR A 112 -18.66 -1.40 0.75
CA THR A 112 -17.96 -2.02 -0.39
C THR A 112 -16.94 -1.09 -1.03
N GLU A 113 -17.29 0.17 -1.28
CA GLU A 113 -16.38 1.16 -1.87
C GLU A 113 -15.19 1.47 -0.93
N ASN A 114 -15.48 1.70 0.35
CA ASN A 114 -14.44 2.00 1.34
C ASN A 114 -13.45 0.84 1.47
N LEU A 115 -13.94 -0.39 1.46
CA LEU A 115 -13.12 -1.60 1.52
C LEU A 115 -12.27 -1.77 0.25
N SER A 116 -12.84 -1.52 -0.95
CA SER A 116 -12.09 -1.53 -2.21
C SER A 116 -10.91 -0.56 -2.17
N ARG A 117 -11.15 0.69 -1.80
CA ARG A 117 -10.09 1.71 -1.64
C ARG A 117 -9.05 1.31 -0.59
N THR A 118 -9.48 0.67 0.50
CA THR A 118 -8.56 0.21 1.55
C THR A 118 -7.65 -0.91 1.04
N VAL A 119 -8.17 -1.83 0.22
CA VAL A 119 -7.37 -2.88 -0.43
C VAL A 119 -6.29 -2.25 -1.33
N LEU A 120 -6.67 -1.28 -2.18
CA LEU A 120 -5.70 -0.57 -3.04
C LEU A 120 -4.63 0.14 -2.22
N ARG A 121 -5.01 0.86 -1.17
CA ARG A 121 -4.09 1.56 -0.28
C ARG A 121 -3.13 0.61 0.44
N ALA A 122 -3.62 -0.57 0.85
CA ALA A 122 -2.77 -1.61 1.44
C ALA A 122 -1.74 -2.13 0.43
N LYS A 123 -2.14 -2.40 -0.82
CA LYS A 123 -1.22 -2.79 -1.91
C LYS A 123 -0.14 -1.74 -2.15
N GLN A 124 -0.52 -0.46 -2.17
CA GLN A 124 0.42 0.65 -2.31
C GLN A 124 1.47 0.68 -1.19
N GLN A 125 1.04 0.54 0.08
CA GLN A 125 1.97 0.51 1.21
C GLN A 125 2.87 -0.71 1.22
N ILE A 126 2.36 -1.89 0.81
CA ILE A 126 3.16 -3.11 0.66
C ILE A 126 4.26 -2.90 -0.39
N TRP A 127 3.90 -2.33 -1.55
CA TRP A 127 4.86 -2.01 -2.59
C TRP A 127 5.90 -0.98 -2.11
N ALA A 128 5.47 0.11 -1.48
CA ALA A 128 6.36 1.16 -0.97
C ALA A 128 7.38 0.61 0.04
N ALA A 129 6.95 -0.29 0.93
CA ALA A 129 7.85 -0.94 1.87
C ALA A 129 8.89 -1.83 1.17
N LYS A 130 8.48 -2.61 0.15
CA LYS A 130 9.39 -3.43 -0.65
C LYS A 130 10.39 -2.57 -1.42
N GLU A 131 9.93 -1.48 -2.03
CA GLU A 131 10.79 -0.58 -2.80
C GLU A 131 11.82 0.13 -1.90
N THR A 132 11.39 0.57 -0.71
CA THR A 132 12.30 1.14 0.29
C THR A 132 13.37 0.14 0.72
N ALA A 133 13.00 -1.12 0.97
CA ALA A 133 13.94 -2.18 1.31
C ALA A 133 14.93 -2.45 0.17
N ARG A 134 14.45 -2.52 -1.08
CA ARG A 134 15.28 -2.72 -2.27
C ARG A 134 16.32 -1.61 -2.45
N VAL A 135 15.92 -0.36 -2.32
CA VAL A 135 16.83 0.79 -2.44
C VAL A 135 17.88 0.78 -1.33
N ARG A 136 17.48 0.43 -0.10
CA ARG A 136 18.41 0.29 1.02
C ARG A 136 19.45 -0.80 0.78
N GLU A 137 19.03 -1.98 0.33
CA GLU A 137 19.93 -3.10 0.02
C GLU A 137 20.94 -2.74 -1.09
N LEU A 138 20.48 -2.04 -2.14
CA LEU A 138 21.37 -1.54 -3.19
C LEU A 138 22.42 -0.58 -2.65
N ASN A 139 22.05 0.35 -1.76
CA ASN A 139 22.99 1.31 -1.17
C ASN A 139 24.01 0.64 -0.24
N GLU A 140 23.59 -0.35 0.54
CA GLU A 140 24.48 -1.14 1.40
C GLU A 140 25.49 -1.95 0.56
N THR A 141 25.02 -2.55 -0.55
CA THR A 141 25.88 -3.29 -1.50
C THR A 141 26.89 -2.36 -2.18
N LEU A 142 26.45 -1.18 -2.63
CA LEU A 142 27.36 -0.19 -3.21
C LEU A 142 28.48 0.18 -2.24
N GLY A 143 28.15 0.51 -0.99
CA GLY A 143 29.13 0.84 0.04
C GLY A 143 30.11 -0.29 0.30
N ALA A 144 29.65 -1.54 0.34
CA ALA A 144 30.53 -2.70 0.52
C ALA A 144 31.51 -2.89 -0.64
N VAL A 145 31.06 -2.67 -1.89
CA VAL A 145 31.94 -2.78 -3.07
C VAL A 145 32.96 -1.64 -3.12
N GLU A 146 32.57 -0.41 -2.75
CA GLU A 146 33.51 0.73 -2.66
C GLU A 146 34.65 0.44 -1.67
N VAL A 147 34.35 -0.12 -0.50
CA VAL A 147 35.36 -0.53 0.50
C VAL A 147 36.29 -1.60 -0.05
N LEU A 148 35.81 -2.57 -0.83
CA LEU A 148 36.64 -3.59 -1.45
C LEU A 148 37.58 -2.99 -2.50
N ILE A 149 37.13 -2.04 -3.32
CA ILE A 149 37.98 -1.34 -4.30
C ILE A 149 39.08 -0.56 -3.58
N GLU A 150 38.75 0.15 -2.50
CA GLU A 150 39.73 0.92 -1.72
C GLU A 150 40.79 0.02 -1.07
N ALA A 151 40.39 -1.12 -0.53
CA ALA A 151 41.28 -2.12 0.03
C ALA A 151 42.25 -2.71 -1.03
N ASP A 152 41.72 -2.94 -2.25
CA ASP A 152 42.52 -3.45 -3.35
C ASP A 152 43.57 -2.43 -3.84
N VAL A 153 43.18 -1.16 -3.97
CA VAL A 153 44.09 -0.04 -4.28
C VAL A 153 45.17 0.10 -3.21
N THR A 154 44.77 0.02 -1.93
CA THR A 154 45.74 0.12 -0.81
C THR A 154 46.78 -0.99 -0.89
N ARG A 155 46.37 -2.22 -1.21
CA ARG A 155 47.28 -3.38 -1.40
C ARG A 155 48.19 -3.18 -2.58
N ALA A 156 47.65 -2.74 -3.72
CA ALA A 156 48.46 -2.49 -4.93
C ALA A 156 49.49 -1.36 -4.73
N LEU A 157 49.10 -0.29 -4.01
CA LEU A 157 50.06 0.78 -3.65
C LEU A 157 51.16 0.30 -2.71
N ALA A 158 50.87 -0.56 -1.75
CA ALA A 158 51.86 -1.13 -0.86
C ALA A 158 52.85 -2.04 -1.61
N GLU A 159 52.35 -2.83 -2.57
CA GLU A 159 53.19 -3.65 -3.44
C GLU A 159 54.11 -2.79 -4.32
N LEU A 160 53.56 -1.72 -4.91
CA LEU A 160 54.31 -0.75 -5.72
C LEU A 160 55.42 -0.08 -4.90
N GLN A 161 55.13 0.31 -3.65
CA GLN A 161 56.13 0.85 -2.72
C GLN A 161 57.22 -0.17 -2.43
N GLY A 162 56.89 -1.43 -2.21
CA GLY A 162 57.87 -2.50 -2.00
C GLY A 162 58.76 -2.76 -3.22
N ARG A 163 58.28 -2.52 -4.45
CA ARG A 163 59.09 -2.57 -5.68
C ARG A 163 60.06 -1.40 -5.77
N LEU A 164 59.65 -0.20 -5.35
CA LEU A 164 60.52 0.97 -5.25
C LEU A 164 61.64 0.72 -4.21
N ASP A 165 61.28 0.24 -3.03
CA ASP A 165 62.23 -0.03 -1.93
C ASP A 165 63.27 -1.11 -2.30
N ARG A 166 62.92 -2.02 -3.22
CA ARG A 166 63.82 -3.03 -3.77
C ARG A 166 64.62 -2.57 -5.01
N GLU A 167 64.46 -1.29 -5.37
CA GLU A 167 65.09 -0.69 -6.57
C GLU A 167 64.67 -1.37 -7.90
N GLU A 168 63.53 -2.06 -7.93
CA GLU A 168 63.01 -2.71 -9.14
C GLU A 168 62.38 -1.68 -10.10
N ILE A 169 61.95 -0.53 -9.58
CA ILE A 169 61.41 0.61 -10.34
C ILE A 169 62.06 1.91 -9.84
N GLY A 170 62.19 2.90 -10.72
CA GLY A 170 62.65 4.23 -10.35
C GLY A 170 61.53 5.13 -9.87
N GLU A 171 61.87 6.26 -9.22
CA GLU A 171 60.89 7.21 -8.67
C GLU A 171 59.84 7.71 -9.71
N ILE A 172 60.30 7.97 -10.96
CA ILE A 172 59.39 8.44 -12.02
C ILE A 172 58.35 7.36 -12.35
N GLY A 173 58.80 6.11 -12.56
CA GLY A 173 57.89 4.98 -12.83
C GLY A 173 56.93 4.72 -11.67
N PHE A 174 57.38 4.83 -10.42
CA PHE A 174 56.55 4.74 -9.24
C PHE A 174 55.42 5.81 -9.24
N MET A 175 55.76 7.07 -9.53
CA MET A 175 54.77 8.16 -9.58
C MET A 175 53.73 7.98 -10.69
N GLU A 176 54.19 7.50 -11.87
CA GLU A 176 53.31 7.22 -13.00
C GLU A 176 52.36 6.06 -12.69
N ASP A 177 52.88 4.94 -12.20
CA ASP A 177 52.08 3.76 -11.82
C ASP A 177 51.11 4.08 -10.66
N GLN A 178 51.55 4.85 -9.66
CA GLN A 178 50.70 5.28 -8.55
C GLN A 178 49.52 6.15 -9.04
N LYS A 179 49.81 7.08 -9.97
CA LYS A 179 48.78 7.95 -10.55
C LYS A 179 47.78 7.13 -11.36
N ALA A 180 48.27 6.23 -12.23
CA ALA A 180 47.42 5.38 -13.05
C ALA A 180 46.49 4.47 -12.20
N LEU A 181 47.01 3.88 -11.11
CA LEU A 181 46.24 3.08 -10.16
C LEU A 181 45.08 3.87 -9.51
N ARG A 182 45.32 5.11 -9.10
CA ARG A 182 44.32 5.97 -8.49
C ARG A 182 43.24 6.40 -9.49
N GLU A 183 43.64 6.81 -10.71
CA GLU A 183 42.73 7.22 -11.78
C GLU A 183 41.82 6.05 -12.22
N ASP A 184 42.38 4.83 -12.34
CA ASP A 184 41.59 3.62 -12.64
C ASP A 184 40.58 3.31 -11.54
N ALA A 185 40.98 3.39 -10.27
CA ALA A 185 40.08 3.17 -9.14
C ALA A 185 38.97 4.21 -9.09
N GLU A 186 39.31 5.48 -9.29
CA GLU A 186 38.27 6.55 -9.31
C GLU A 186 37.29 6.34 -10.45
N THR A 187 37.77 5.95 -11.63
CA THR A 187 36.89 5.63 -12.77
C THR A 187 35.99 4.44 -12.47
N LYS A 188 36.51 3.38 -11.83
CA LYS A 188 35.69 2.22 -11.42
C LYS A 188 34.59 2.60 -10.43
N VAL A 189 34.94 3.40 -9.41
CA VAL A 189 33.95 3.88 -8.41
C VAL A 189 32.89 4.76 -9.06
N GLN A 190 33.26 5.67 -9.97
CA GLN A 190 32.30 6.51 -10.69
C GLN A 190 31.34 5.70 -11.55
N ASN A 191 31.87 4.73 -12.32
CA ASN A 191 31.05 3.84 -13.15
C ASN A 191 30.09 2.99 -12.30
N LEU A 192 30.56 2.49 -11.15
CA LEU A 192 29.77 1.73 -10.21
C LEU A 192 28.63 2.58 -9.64
N ARG A 193 28.93 3.80 -9.15
CA ARG A 193 27.92 4.75 -8.63
C ARG A 193 26.84 5.05 -9.66
N GLU A 194 27.24 5.26 -10.93
CA GLU A 194 26.28 5.51 -12.01
C GLU A 194 25.43 4.28 -12.29
N ALA A 195 26.00 3.07 -12.34
CA ALA A 195 25.24 1.84 -12.52
C ALA A 195 24.22 1.62 -11.39
N PHE A 196 24.63 1.86 -10.13
CA PHE A 196 23.71 1.78 -8.98
C PHE A 196 22.68 2.90 -8.99
N ARG A 197 23.04 4.10 -9.46
CA ARG A 197 22.08 5.20 -9.63
C ARG A 197 20.98 4.85 -10.64
N VAL A 198 21.35 4.23 -11.76
CA VAL A 198 20.40 3.74 -12.75
C VAL A 198 19.54 2.62 -12.17
N ALA A 199 20.14 1.64 -11.49
CA ALA A 199 19.46 0.53 -10.88
C ALA A 199 18.52 0.95 -9.73
N SER A 200 18.91 1.97 -8.93
CA SER A 200 18.09 2.47 -7.80
C SER A 200 16.91 3.33 -8.24
N LYS A 201 17.04 4.05 -9.35
CA LYS A 201 15.93 4.83 -9.88
C LYS A 201 14.78 3.96 -10.38
N GLY A 202 14.99 2.64 -10.49
CA GLY A 202 14.15 1.80 -11.33
C GLY A 202 14.23 2.30 -12.77
N GLU A 203 13.76 1.57 -13.73
CA GLU A 203 13.52 2.16 -15.04
C GLU A 203 12.67 3.42 -14.81
N ILE A 204 13.18 4.59 -15.22
CA ILE A 204 12.34 5.77 -15.43
C ILE A 204 11.57 5.45 -16.72
N GLN A 205 10.82 4.36 -16.70
CA GLN A 205 9.67 4.24 -17.57
C GLN A 205 8.77 5.39 -17.18
N GLU A 206 8.38 6.19 -18.18
CA GLU A 206 7.27 7.10 -17.99
C GLU A 206 6.22 6.35 -17.17
N ARG A 207 5.82 6.93 -16.02
CA ARG A 207 4.80 6.32 -15.15
C ARG A 207 3.47 6.35 -15.87
N VAL A 208 3.32 5.49 -16.87
CA VAL A 208 2.12 5.35 -17.70
C VAL A 208 1.37 4.11 -17.26
N VAL A 209 0.13 4.29 -16.88
CA VAL A 209 -0.79 3.17 -16.69
C VAL A 209 -1.36 2.81 -18.07
N PRO A 210 -1.29 1.54 -18.51
CA PRO A 210 -1.91 1.13 -19.77
C PRO A 210 -3.41 1.42 -19.75
N ASP A 211 -3.91 2.05 -20.83
CA ASP A 211 -5.32 2.50 -20.95
C ASP A 211 -6.34 1.40 -20.66
N HIS A 212 -6.03 0.14 -21.04
CA HIS A 212 -6.93 -0.99 -20.83
C HIS A 212 -7.07 -1.42 -19.36
N LEU A 213 -6.23 -0.89 -18.45
CA LEU A 213 -6.31 -1.11 -16.99
C LEU A 213 -7.08 0.02 -16.29
N ILE A 214 -7.37 1.12 -17.00
CA ILE A 214 -8.06 2.30 -16.46
C ILE A 214 -9.57 2.13 -16.63
N ASP A 215 -10.32 2.40 -15.57
CA ASP A 215 -11.78 2.44 -15.60
C ASP A 215 -12.29 3.69 -16.32
N GLY A 216 -13.14 3.52 -17.32
CA GLY A 216 -13.71 4.62 -18.08
C GLY A 216 -14.73 5.50 -17.34
N ILE A 217 -15.10 5.15 -16.10
CA ILE A 217 -16.04 5.90 -15.24
C ILE A 217 -15.28 6.69 -14.18
N THR A 218 -14.34 6.03 -13.48
CA THR A 218 -13.61 6.65 -12.35
C THR A 218 -12.28 7.24 -12.78
N PHE A 219 -11.74 6.84 -13.94
CA PHE A 219 -10.43 7.18 -14.44
C PHE A 219 -9.27 6.71 -13.53
N GLU A 220 -9.56 5.76 -12.65
CA GLU A 220 -8.58 5.11 -11.77
C GLU A 220 -8.28 3.69 -12.31
N ILE A 221 -7.19 3.07 -11.85
CA ILE A 221 -6.90 1.67 -12.19
C ILE A 221 -7.96 0.75 -11.60
N MET A 222 -8.45 -0.20 -12.40
CA MET A 222 -9.50 -1.13 -11.96
C MET A 222 -8.98 -2.08 -10.88
N HIS A 223 -9.75 -2.19 -9.79
CA HIS A 223 -9.49 -3.15 -8.71
C HIS A 223 -10.24 -4.47 -8.92
N ASP A 224 -11.49 -4.39 -9.27
CA ASP A 224 -12.36 -5.56 -9.48
C ASP A 224 -13.14 -5.42 -10.81
N PRO A 225 -12.46 -5.62 -11.96
CA PRO A 225 -13.06 -5.39 -13.26
C PRO A 225 -14.19 -6.36 -13.57
N VAL A 226 -15.28 -5.82 -14.06
CA VAL A 226 -16.44 -6.55 -14.58
C VAL A 226 -16.71 -6.14 -16.03
N ILE A 227 -17.21 -7.07 -16.82
CA ILE A 227 -17.56 -6.85 -18.22
C ILE A 227 -19.06 -6.73 -18.38
N THR A 228 -19.49 -5.73 -19.15
CA THR A 228 -20.87 -5.51 -19.54
C THR A 228 -21.23 -6.39 -20.75
N PRO A 229 -22.52 -6.58 -21.08
CA PRO A 229 -22.93 -7.26 -22.31
C PRO A 229 -22.39 -6.65 -23.60
N SER A 230 -22.02 -5.36 -23.58
CA SER A 230 -21.36 -4.69 -24.71
C SER A 230 -19.88 -5.09 -24.89
N GLY A 231 -19.31 -5.85 -23.97
CA GLY A 231 -17.92 -6.31 -24.04
C GLY A 231 -16.91 -5.32 -23.42
N VAL A 232 -17.37 -4.22 -22.85
CA VAL A 232 -16.49 -3.23 -22.19
C VAL A 232 -16.37 -3.54 -20.71
N SER A 233 -15.16 -3.38 -20.18
CA SER A 233 -14.87 -3.60 -18.75
C SER A 233 -14.82 -2.29 -17.97
N PHE A 234 -15.33 -2.34 -16.76
CA PHE A 234 -15.35 -1.24 -15.80
C PHE A 234 -15.04 -1.77 -14.40
N ASP A 235 -14.61 -0.90 -13.49
CA ASP A 235 -14.52 -1.28 -12.08
C ASP A 235 -15.92 -1.54 -11.50
N ARG A 236 -16.06 -2.65 -10.78
CA ARG A 236 -17.36 -3.11 -10.24
C ARG A 236 -18.06 -2.04 -9.44
N VAL A 237 -17.35 -1.32 -8.58
CA VAL A 237 -17.96 -0.31 -7.70
C VAL A 237 -18.51 0.85 -8.51
N GLY A 238 -17.75 1.33 -9.49
CA GLY A 238 -18.13 2.44 -10.38
C GLY A 238 -19.34 2.09 -11.23
N ILE A 239 -19.28 0.97 -11.97
CA ILE A 239 -20.35 0.56 -12.88
C ILE A 239 -21.64 0.17 -12.15
N THR A 240 -21.55 -0.46 -10.97
CA THR A 240 -22.74 -0.82 -10.19
C THR A 240 -23.54 0.42 -9.80
N LYS A 241 -22.87 1.44 -9.27
CA LYS A 241 -23.51 2.73 -8.95
C LYS A 241 -24.12 3.40 -10.16
N TYR A 242 -23.42 3.36 -11.28
CA TYR A 242 -23.89 3.96 -12.52
C TYR A 242 -25.16 3.26 -13.02
N VAL A 243 -25.16 1.92 -13.08
CA VAL A 243 -26.31 1.11 -13.55
C VAL A 243 -27.50 1.23 -12.61
N GLU A 244 -27.29 1.21 -11.29
CA GLU A 244 -28.38 1.42 -10.31
C GLU A 244 -29.08 2.77 -10.48
N LYS A 245 -28.35 3.80 -10.91
CA LYS A 245 -28.90 5.15 -11.13
C LYS A 245 -29.51 5.34 -12.52
N SER A 246 -28.86 4.83 -13.58
CA SER A 246 -29.22 5.12 -14.97
C SER A 246 -30.02 4.01 -15.65
N GLY A 247 -29.87 2.76 -15.22
CA GLY A 247 -30.48 1.57 -15.84
C GLY A 247 -29.96 1.23 -17.23
N VAL A 248 -28.86 1.89 -17.70
CA VAL A 248 -28.33 1.73 -19.06
C VAL A 248 -26.81 1.52 -19.08
N ASP A 249 -26.33 0.85 -20.11
CA ASP A 249 -24.91 0.69 -20.38
C ASP A 249 -24.26 2.06 -20.71
N PRO A 250 -23.12 2.39 -20.10
CA PRO A 250 -22.46 3.69 -20.31
C PRO A 250 -22.10 3.98 -21.77
N LEU A 251 -21.76 2.96 -22.55
CA LEU A 251 -21.30 3.10 -23.92
C LEU A 251 -22.45 3.00 -24.91
N THR A 252 -23.25 1.93 -24.83
CA THR A 252 -24.28 1.63 -25.85
C THR A 252 -25.65 2.22 -25.53
N ARG A 253 -25.86 2.70 -24.30
CA ARG A 253 -27.16 3.18 -23.79
C ARG A 253 -28.26 2.09 -23.79
N ALA A 254 -27.92 0.84 -24.06
CA ALA A 254 -28.84 -0.29 -23.96
C ALA A 254 -29.28 -0.53 -22.49
N PRO A 255 -30.52 -0.93 -22.24
CA PRO A 255 -30.96 -1.30 -20.91
C PRO A 255 -30.10 -2.42 -20.33
N ILE A 256 -29.65 -2.25 -19.09
CA ILE A 256 -28.78 -3.21 -18.39
C ILE A 256 -29.10 -3.20 -16.90
N SER A 257 -28.93 -4.33 -16.24
CA SER A 257 -29.04 -4.48 -14.80
C SER A 257 -27.68 -4.89 -14.17
N VAL A 258 -27.55 -4.74 -12.88
CA VAL A 258 -26.34 -5.18 -12.14
C VAL A 258 -26.11 -6.69 -12.27
N HIS A 259 -27.17 -7.49 -12.51
CA HIS A 259 -27.08 -8.94 -12.70
C HIS A 259 -26.45 -9.35 -14.04
N ASP A 260 -26.40 -8.44 -15.00
CA ASP A 260 -25.81 -8.68 -16.32
C ASP A 260 -24.27 -8.49 -16.32
N LEU A 261 -23.74 -7.91 -15.23
CA LEU A 261 -22.29 -7.71 -15.05
C LEU A 261 -21.61 -9.05 -14.73
N ARG A 262 -20.56 -9.37 -15.48
CA ARG A 262 -19.76 -10.61 -15.32
C ARG A 262 -18.34 -10.30 -14.90
N ASN A 263 -17.74 -11.15 -14.06
CA ASN A 263 -16.36 -11.01 -13.63
C ASN A 263 -15.40 -11.11 -14.81
N ASN A 264 -14.45 -10.17 -14.93
CA ASN A 264 -13.34 -10.25 -15.86
C ASN A 264 -12.06 -10.68 -15.11
N TYR A 265 -11.91 -11.98 -14.89
CA TYR A 265 -10.77 -12.54 -14.15
C TYR A 265 -9.44 -12.31 -14.85
N ALA A 266 -9.41 -12.31 -16.19
CA ALA A 266 -8.17 -12.07 -16.94
C ALA A 266 -7.67 -10.63 -16.74
N LEU A 267 -8.56 -9.64 -16.86
CA LEU A 267 -8.23 -8.25 -16.64
C LEU A 267 -7.89 -7.98 -15.17
N LYS A 268 -8.57 -8.65 -14.23
CA LYS A 268 -8.26 -8.58 -12.81
C LYS A 268 -6.83 -9.02 -12.51
N ALA A 269 -6.43 -10.17 -13.07
CA ALA A 269 -5.05 -10.66 -12.92
C ALA A 269 -4.02 -9.68 -13.52
N ALA A 270 -4.32 -9.07 -14.67
CA ALA A 270 -3.46 -8.06 -15.29
C ALA A 270 -3.33 -6.80 -14.44
N CYS A 271 -4.43 -6.29 -13.87
CA CYS A 271 -4.39 -5.16 -12.92
C CYS A 271 -3.57 -5.51 -11.67
N GLU A 272 -3.75 -6.71 -11.11
CA GLU A 272 -3.01 -7.17 -9.93
C GLU A 272 -1.51 -7.30 -10.20
N GLU A 273 -1.13 -7.88 -11.34
CA GLU A 273 0.27 -7.98 -11.76
C GLU A 273 0.89 -6.59 -11.94
N PHE A 274 0.18 -5.69 -12.62
CA PHE A 274 0.65 -4.33 -12.84
C PHE A 274 0.85 -3.58 -11.51
N LEU A 275 -0.12 -3.61 -10.60
CA LEU A 275 -0.04 -2.95 -9.29
C LEU A 275 1.04 -3.56 -8.38
N THR A 276 1.33 -4.86 -8.52
CA THR A 276 2.41 -5.49 -7.76
C THR A 276 3.78 -4.93 -8.12
N LYS A 277 3.99 -4.60 -9.41
CA LYS A 277 5.21 -4.00 -9.94
C LYS A 277 5.21 -2.47 -9.81
N ASN A 278 4.04 -1.85 -9.85
CA ASN A 278 3.83 -0.41 -10.01
C ASN A 278 2.85 0.13 -8.96
N GLY A 279 3.10 -0.09 -7.67
CA GLY A 279 2.19 0.34 -6.60
C GLY A 279 1.93 1.85 -6.54
N TRP A 280 2.78 2.66 -7.21
CA TRP A 280 2.56 4.09 -7.41
C TRP A 280 1.27 4.37 -8.22
N ALA A 281 0.82 3.43 -9.03
CA ALA A 281 -0.35 3.61 -9.90
C ALA A 281 -1.70 3.54 -9.16
N VAL A 282 -1.70 3.30 -7.87
CA VAL A 282 -2.94 3.32 -7.04
C VAL A 282 -3.51 4.75 -6.96
N ASP A 283 -2.67 5.77 -6.97
CA ASP A 283 -3.07 7.18 -6.90
C ASP A 283 -2.93 7.88 -8.28
N TRP A 284 -3.06 7.12 -9.35
CA TRP A 284 -2.94 7.61 -10.74
C TRP A 284 -4.07 8.57 -11.11
#